data_d417f51454f3fc4953a5dc7e6d272165
#
_entry.id   d417f51454f3fc4953a5dc7e6d272165
#
_cell.length_a   1.000
_cell.length_b   1.000
_cell.length_c   1.000
_cell.angle_alpha   90.00
_cell.angle_beta   90.00
_cell.angle_gamma   90.00
#
_symmetry.space_group_name_H-M   'P 1'
#
loop_
_entity.id
_entity.type
_entity.pdbx_description
1 polymer ?
#
loop_
_entity_poly.entity_id
_entity_poly.type
_entity_poly.pdbx_seq_one_letter_code
_entity_poly.pdbx_strand_id
1 'polypeptide(L)'
;DASGYTGILNDHSCYCESCNTGLSEDETYFSEYTEMHYCNDCYYDEHFYCEYADADYHVDQSYMVYIPYGNRNGYTEERVSDWAVEYGDYFMYCDNDDEYWHTDLAYYCEYEDCYISQRGIDAGTYFISDWDGEVYPDDQLATTDTGDTVSIQEAKDDNFEYDETNNIWNKKEEED
;
A
#
# COMPACT_ATOMS: atom_id res chain seq x y z
N ASP A 1 6.99 45.97 51.19
CA ASP A 1 5.94 45.90 50.12
C ASP A 1 6.00 44.52 49.49
N ALA A 2 5.17 43.62 50.04
CA ALA A 2 5.00 42.29 49.56
C ALA A 2 3.90 42.34 48.49
N SER A 3 4.23 42.41 47.22
CA SER A 3 3.29 42.12 46.14
C SER A 3 3.12 40.59 46.08
N GLY A 4 2.10 40.10 46.74
CA GLY A 4 1.69 38.72 46.61
C GLY A 4 1.19 38.45 45.21
N TYR A 5 1.96 37.70 44.43
CA TYR A 5 1.45 36.94 43.31
C TYR A 5 0.65 35.77 43.84
N THR A 6 -0.62 35.94 44.02
CA THR A 6 -1.57 34.84 44.13
C THR A 6 -1.73 34.29 42.73
N GLY A 7 -0.87 33.39 42.33
CA GLY A 7 -1.14 32.51 41.19
C GLY A 7 -2.41 31.76 41.54
N ILE A 8 -3.48 32.01 40.79
CA ILE A 8 -4.64 31.14 40.77
C ILE A 8 -4.10 29.85 40.15
N LEU A 9 -3.90 28.85 41.02
CA LEU A 9 -3.73 27.48 40.59
C LEU A 9 -5.09 27.09 39.97
N ASN A 10 -5.22 27.16 38.67
CA ASN A 10 -6.30 26.48 37.98
C ASN A 10 -6.07 24.99 38.25
N ASP A 11 -7.01 24.40 38.97
CA ASP A 11 -7.03 22.98 39.42
C ASP A 11 -7.14 22.00 38.20
N HIS A 12 -7.00 22.51 36.96
CA HIS A 12 -7.19 21.78 35.71
C HIS A 12 -6.07 22.03 34.68
N SER A 13 -4.88 22.42 35.10
CA SER A 13 -3.75 22.51 34.18
C SER A 13 -3.15 21.13 33.96
N CYS A 14 -3.22 20.64 32.72
CA CYS A 14 -2.42 19.50 32.26
C CYS A 14 -1.15 19.98 31.57
N TYR A 15 -0.21 19.08 31.40
CA TYR A 15 1.04 19.38 30.72
C TYR A 15 1.15 18.55 29.46
N CYS A 16 1.73 19.14 28.42
CA CYS A 16 2.12 18.39 27.23
C CYS A 16 3.22 17.39 27.62
N GLU A 17 2.99 16.12 27.35
CA GLU A 17 3.94 15.06 27.70
C GLU A 17 5.25 15.19 26.91
N SER A 18 5.18 15.63 25.66
CA SER A 18 6.34 15.75 24.79
C SER A 18 7.22 16.99 25.13
N CYS A 19 6.64 18.19 25.25
CA CYS A 19 7.41 19.43 25.49
C CYS A 19 7.30 20.00 26.90
N ASN A 20 6.49 19.39 27.79
CA ASN A 20 6.25 19.79 29.17
C ASN A 20 5.67 21.22 29.33
N THR A 21 5.01 21.75 28.32
CA THR A 21 4.31 23.04 28.39
C THR A 21 3.00 22.87 29.16
N GLY A 22 2.72 23.77 30.12
CA GLY A 22 1.45 23.80 30.84
C GLY A 22 0.32 24.31 29.94
N LEU A 23 -0.79 23.58 29.91
CA LEU A 23 -1.93 23.81 29.00
C LEU A 23 -3.23 23.92 29.79
N SER A 24 -4.19 24.67 29.24
CA SER A 24 -5.59 24.58 29.68
C SER A 24 -6.25 23.34 29.06
N GLU A 25 -7.33 22.84 29.65
CA GLU A 25 -8.06 21.69 29.11
C GLU A 25 -8.54 21.93 27.66
N ASP A 26 -8.87 23.18 27.32
CA ASP A 26 -9.37 23.57 25.99
C ASP A 26 -8.24 23.61 24.92
N GLU A 27 -6.95 23.53 25.34
CA GLU A 27 -5.78 23.63 24.46
C GLU A 27 -5.03 22.30 24.35
N THR A 28 -5.62 21.21 24.86
CA THR A 28 -4.98 19.90 24.85
C THR A 28 -5.66 18.93 23.91
N TYR A 29 -4.84 18.07 23.35
CA TYR A 29 -5.25 16.89 22.58
C TYR A 29 -4.90 15.65 23.40
N PHE A 30 -5.86 14.77 23.61
CA PHE A 30 -5.63 13.49 24.28
C PHE A 30 -5.39 12.39 23.26
N SER A 31 -4.30 11.66 23.39
CA SER A 31 -4.01 10.48 22.58
C SER A 31 -4.49 9.22 23.32
N GLU A 32 -5.43 8.49 22.73
CA GLU A 32 -5.91 7.21 23.29
C GLU A 32 -4.80 6.13 23.25
N TYR A 33 -3.89 6.23 22.31
CA TYR A 33 -2.79 5.27 22.16
C TYR A 33 -1.75 5.38 23.27
N THR A 34 -1.32 6.63 23.57
CA THR A 34 -0.33 6.86 24.63
C THR A 34 -0.94 7.11 25.99
N GLU A 35 -2.26 7.34 26.06
CA GLU A 35 -3.02 7.76 27.25
C GLU A 35 -2.51 9.11 27.84
N MET A 36 -1.96 10.01 26.97
CA MET A 36 -1.30 11.24 27.36
C MET A 36 -1.91 12.48 26.70
N HIS A 37 -1.62 13.64 27.31
CA HIS A 37 -2.03 14.95 26.79
C HIS A 37 -0.90 15.65 26.05
N TYR A 38 -1.23 16.28 24.93
CA TYR A 38 -0.29 16.99 24.05
C TYR A 38 -0.76 18.41 23.76
N CYS A 39 0.15 19.34 23.51
CA CYS A 39 -0.18 20.59 22.84
C CYS A 39 -0.44 20.34 21.35
N ASN A 40 -1.06 21.29 20.67
CA ASN A 40 -1.37 21.18 19.25
C ASN A 40 -0.16 20.76 18.39
N ASP A 41 0.97 21.44 18.57
CA ASP A 41 2.17 21.20 17.76
C ASP A 41 2.73 19.78 17.98
N CYS A 42 2.89 19.38 19.25
CA CYS A 42 3.39 18.05 19.58
C CYS A 42 2.42 16.93 19.20
N TYR A 43 1.10 17.19 19.26
CA TYR A 43 0.12 16.21 18.83
C TYR A 43 0.26 15.91 17.34
N TYR A 44 0.29 16.93 16.49
CA TYR A 44 0.41 16.74 15.05
C TYR A 44 1.83 16.38 14.58
N ASP A 45 2.85 16.50 15.43
CA ASP A 45 4.19 15.92 15.17
C ASP A 45 4.20 14.40 15.39
N GLU A 46 3.38 13.88 16.32
CA GLU A 46 3.33 12.47 16.70
C GLU A 46 2.08 11.73 16.17
N HIS A 47 1.11 12.46 15.61
CA HIS A 47 -0.14 11.92 15.07
C HIS A 47 -0.38 12.38 13.63
N PHE A 48 -1.14 11.60 12.89
CA PHE A 48 -1.58 11.90 11.53
C PHE A 48 -3.04 11.50 11.35
N TYR A 49 -3.73 12.22 10.44
CA TYR A 49 -5.07 11.85 10.05
C TYR A 49 -5.04 10.76 8.97
N CYS A 50 -5.70 9.65 9.19
CA CYS A 50 -5.85 8.56 8.21
C CYS A 50 -7.18 8.70 7.49
N GLU A 51 -7.16 9.02 6.19
CA GLU A 51 -8.38 9.17 5.37
C GLU A 51 -9.20 7.88 5.26
N TYR A 52 -8.54 6.72 5.25
CA TYR A 52 -9.19 5.41 5.15
C TYR A 52 -9.92 4.97 6.42
N ALA A 53 -9.51 5.50 7.58
CA ALA A 53 -10.13 5.22 8.87
C ALA A 53 -10.96 6.39 9.40
N ASP A 54 -10.92 7.57 8.74
CA ASP A 54 -11.57 8.84 9.13
C ASP A 54 -11.27 9.23 10.59
N ALA A 55 -9.99 9.07 11.01
CA ALA A 55 -9.54 9.35 12.37
C ALA A 55 -8.05 9.66 12.47
N ASP A 56 -7.65 10.30 13.58
CA ASP A 56 -6.24 10.53 13.92
C ASP A 56 -5.62 9.28 14.57
N TYR A 57 -4.39 8.97 14.17
CA TYR A 57 -3.60 7.85 14.70
C TYR A 57 -2.20 8.32 15.08
N HIS A 58 -1.63 7.69 16.11
CA HIS A 58 -0.23 7.88 16.45
C HIS A 58 0.67 7.28 15.35
N VAL A 59 1.84 7.89 15.10
CA VAL A 59 2.75 7.44 14.03
C VAL A 59 3.22 5.99 14.21
N ASP A 60 3.29 5.50 15.45
CA ASP A 60 3.64 4.11 15.75
C ASP A 60 2.52 3.10 15.38
N GLN A 61 1.30 3.59 15.11
CA GLN A 61 0.16 2.81 14.64
C GLN A 61 -0.01 2.95 13.12
N SER A 62 1.09 2.92 12.37
CA SER A 62 1.02 3.19 10.94
C SER A 62 1.89 2.26 10.10
N TYR A 63 1.44 2.10 8.86
CA TYR A 63 2.21 1.51 7.76
C TYR A 63 2.47 2.56 6.68
N MET A 64 3.59 2.42 5.98
CA MET A 64 3.77 3.06 4.67
C MET A 64 3.22 2.11 3.62
N VAL A 65 2.35 2.62 2.77
CA VAL A 65 1.66 1.84 1.72
C VAL A 65 1.80 2.54 0.38
N TYR A 66 1.62 1.79 -0.70
CA TYR A 66 1.60 2.35 -2.05
C TYR A 66 0.16 2.55 -2.53
N ILE A 67 -0.17 3.78 -2.92
CA ILE A 67 -1.48 4.18 -3.41
C ILE A 67 -1.41 4.70 -4.85
N PRO A 68 -2.53 4.65 -5.62
CA PRO A 68 -2.59 5.23 -6.95
C PRO A 68 -2.29 6.74 -6.93
N TYR A 69 -1.42 7.20 -7.84
CA TYR A 69 -1.12 8.61 -8.00
C TYR A 69 -1.17 9.03 -9.48
N GLY A 70 -2.01 10.02 -9.79
CA GLY A 70 -2.14 10.57 -11.13
C GLY A 70 -2.97 9.71 -12.10
N ASN A 71 -2.93 10.03 -13.40
CA ASN A 71 -3.81 9.45 -14.42
C ASN A 71 -3.19 8.29 -15.23
N ARG A 72 -2.04 7.76 -14.85
CA ARG A 72 -1.35 6.67 -15.57
C ARG A 72 -0.49 5.87 -14.61
N ASN A 73 -0.94 4.69 -14.21
CA ASN A 73 -0.16 3.64 -13.53
C ASN A 73 0.93 4.12 -12.55
N GLY A 74 0.78 5.37 -12.07
CA GLY A 74 1.66 5.96 -11.09
C GLY A 74 1.21 5.60 -9.69
N TYR A 75 2.16 5.50 -8.79
CA TYR A 75 1.92 5.27 -7.38
C TYR A 75 2.84 6.15 -6.54
N THR A 76 2.43 6.39 -5.31
CA THR A 76 3.22 7.11 -4.30
C THR A 76 3.08 6.40 -2.96
N GLU A 77 4.06 6.63 -2.09
CA GLU A 77 3.97 6.17 -0.70
C GLU A 77 3.07 7.11 0.10
N GLU A 78 2.24 6.52 0.95
CA GLU A 78 1.40 7.23 1.91
C GLU A 78 1.41 6.53 3.26
N ARG A 79 1.27 7.31 4.34
CA ARG A 79 1.14 6.78 5.68
C ARG A 79 -0.33 6.54 5.99
N VAL A 80 -0.66 5.31 6.36
CA VAL A 80 -2.01 4.91 6.77
C VAL A 80 -1.98 4.23 8.12
N SER A 81 -3.12 4.18 8.81
CA SER A 81 -3.23 3.49 10.09
C SER A 81 -3.09 1.97 9.93
N ASP A 82 -2.61 1.32 10.98
CA ASP A 82 -2.61 -0.14 11.12
C ASP A 82 -4.03 -0.70 10.95
N TRP A 83 -5.04 0.00 11.49
CA TRP A 83 -6.44 -0.38 11.34
C TRP A 83 -6.87 -0.44 9.86
N ALA A 84 -6.48 0.53 9.04
CA ALA A 84 -6.84 0.56 7.62
C ALA A 84 -6.22 -0.60 6.84
N VAL A 85 -5.02 -1.04 7.24
CA VAL A 85 -4.32 -2.17 6.62
C VAL A 85 -4.88 -3.51 7.10
N GLU A 86 -5.14 -3.66 8.40
CA GLU A 86 -5.54 -4.94 8.99
C GLU A 86 -7.04 -5.25 8.87
N TYR A 87 -7.90 -4.21 8.88
CA TYR A 87 -9.36 -4.36 8.92
C TYR A 87 -10.08 -3.69 7.76
N GLY A 88 -9.39 -2.84 6.97
CA GLY A 88 -9.91 -2.25 5.75
C GLY A 88 -9.65 -3.17 4.56
N ASP A 89 -10.57 -3.20 3.60
CA ASP A 89 -10.40 -3.94 2.34
C ASP A 89 -9.64 -3.10 1.29
N TYR A 90 -8.79 -2.15 1.73
CA TYR A 90 -8.13 -1.19 0.84
C TYR A 90 -6.73 -1.60 0.41
N PHE A 91 -6.07 -2.45 1.21
CA PHE A 91 -4.67 -2.78 1.01
C PHE A 91 -4.42 -4.27 1.02
N MET A 92 -3.52 -4.71 0.13
CA MET A 92 -3.05 -6.09 0.04
C MET A 92 -1.54 -6.13 0.24
N TYR A 93 -1.08 -7.12 0.99
CA TYR A 93 0.34 -7.42 1.07
C TYR A 93 0.79 -8.10 -0.22
N CYS A 94 1.83 -7.57 -0.87
CA CYS A 94 2.38 -8.10 -2.10
C CYS A 94 3.70 -8.81 -1.82
N ASP A 95 3.76 -10.11 -2.12
CA ASP A 95 4.88 -10.98 -1.79
C ASP A 95 6.13 -10.68 -2.60
N ASN A 96 6.00 -10.09 -3.78
CA ASN A 96 7.13 -9.81 -4.68
C ASN A 96 8.05 -8.69 -4.18
N ASP A 97 7.59 -7.80 -3.30
CA ASP A 97 8.37 -6.68 -2.76
C ASP A 97 8.22 -6.45 -1.24
N ASP A 98 7.51 -7.35 -0.54
CA ASP A 98 7.28 -7.32 0.92
C ASP A 98 6.61 -6.00 1.40
N GLU A 99 5.69 -5.43 0.60
CA GLU A 99 5.06 -4.14 0.84
C GLU A 99 3.53 -4.23 0.75
N TYR A 100 2.84 -3.26 1.39
CA TYR A 100 1.39 -3.11 1.26
C TYR A 100 1.04 -2.18 0.10
N TRP A 101 0.12 -2.62 -0.75
CA TRP A 101 -0.35 -1.90 -1.92
C TRP A 101 -1.86 -1.74 -1.92
N HIS A 102 -2.34 -0.58 -2.39
CA HIS A 102 -3.76 -0.38 -2.61
C HIS A 102 -4.30 -1.44 -3.58
N THR A 103 -5.51 -1.92 -3.35
CA THR A 103 -6.13 -3.00 -4.15
C THR A 103 -6.16 -2.74 -5.65
N ASP A 104 -6.24 -1.46 -6.07
CA ASP A 104 -6.18 -1.08 -7.49
C ASP A 104 -4.79 -1.30 -8.13
N LEU A 105 -3.76 -1.56 -7.34
CA LEU A 105 -2.36 -1.74 -7.74
C LEU A 105 -1.78 -3.09 -7.29
N ALA A 106 -2.63 -3.97 -6.78
CA ALA A 106 -2.29 -5.31 -6.35
C ALA A 106 -3.04 -6.33 -7.21
N TYR A 107 -2.32 -7.29 -7.77
CA TYR A 107 -2.82 -8.28 -8.70
C TYR A 107 -2.67 -9.66 -8.10
N TYR A 108 -3.72 -10.46 -8.10
CA TYR A 108 -3.61 -11.84 -7.63
C TYR A 108 -3.01 -12.74 -8.72
N CYS A 109 -1.95 -13.45 -8.38
CA CYS A 109 -1.31 -14.44 -9.24
C CYS A 109 -1.76 -15.84 -8.80
N GLU A 110 -2.67 -16.48 -9.56
CA GLU A 110 -3.13 -17.83 -9.25
C GLU A 110 -2.00 -18.88 -9.33
N TYR A 111 -1.02 -18.65 -10.20
CA TYR A 111 0.10 -19.56 -10.40
C TYR A 111 0.97 -19.71 -9.15
N GLU A 112 1.19 -18.65 -8.39
CA GLU A 112 2.00 -18.62 -7.18
C GLU A 112 1.18 -18.52 -5.89
N ASP A 113 -0.17 -18.36 -6.00
CA ASP A 113 -1.11 -18.18 -4.88
C ASP A 113 -0.75 -16.99 -3.98
N CYS A 114 -0.41 -15.83 -4.60
CA CYS A 114 0.01 -14.63 -3.89
C CYS A 114 -0.41 -13.34 -4.61
N TYR A 115 -0.30 -12.19 -3.92
CA TYR A 115 -0.52 -10.89 -4.54
C TYR A 115 0.80 -10.29 -5.06
N ILE A 116 0.73 -9.68 -6.24
CA ILE A 116 1.84 -9.04 -6.94
C ILE A 116 1.53 -7.56 -7.09
N SER A 117 2.50 -6.72 -6.75
CA SER A 117 2.38 -5.28 -6.86
C SER A 117 2.49 -4.78 -8.31
N GLN A 118 1.95 -3.60 -8.59
CA GLN A 118 2.17 -2.89 -9.86
C GLN A 118 3.67 -2.77 -10.21
N ARG A 119 4.52 -2.61 -9.19
CA ARG A 119 5.99 -2.56 -9.39
C ARG A 119 6.54 -3.84 -10.01
N GLY A 120 6.02 -5.01 -9.63
CA GLY A 120 6.43 -6.29 -10.24
C GLY A 120 6.05 -6.38 -11.71
N ILE A 121 4.87 -5.86 -12.08
CA ILE A 121 4.42 -5.75 -13.48
C ILE A 121 5.31 -4.76 -14.26
N ASP A 122 5.53 -3.56 -13.72
CA ASP A 122 6.34 -2.50 -14.36
C ASP A 122 7.80 -2.91 -14.54
N ALA A 123 8.34 -3.72 -13.63
CA ALA A 123 9.70 -4.27 -13.71
C ALA A 123 9.81 -5.44 -14.71
N GLY A 124 8.68 -6.00 -15.17
CA GLY A 124 8.63 -7.15 -16.06
C GLY A 124 9.01 -8.47 -15.43
N THR A 125 8.97 -8.56 -14.08
CA THR A 125 9.14 -9.83 -13.36
C THR A 125 7.85 -10.65 -13.35
N TYR A 126 6.73 -9.97 -13.60
CA TYR A 126 5.42 -10.54 -13.85
C TYR A 126 4.77 -9.88 -15.05
N PHE A 127 3.83 -10.55 -15.69
CA PHE A 127 3.05 -10.02 -16.79
C PHE A 127 1.57 -10.39 -16.66
N ILE A 128 0.72 -9.60 -17.33
CA ILE A 128 -0.71 -9.88 -17.47
C ILE A 128 -0.90 -10.53 -18.82
N SER A 129 -1.50 -11.71 -18.88
CA SER A 129 -1.78 -12.40 -20.13
C SER A 129 -2.81 -11.63 -20.97
N ASP A 130 -2.54 -11.48 -22.27
CA ASP A 130 -3.45 -10.84 -23.21
C ASP A 130 -4.72 -11.67 -23.49
N TRP A 131 -4.70 -12.97 -23.16
CA TRP A 131 -5.83 -13.87 -23.47
C TRP A 131 -6.82 -14.03 -22.33
N ASP A 132 -6.34 -14.31 -21.09
CA ASP A 132 -7.22 -14.51 -19.93
C ASP A 132 -7.22 -13.33 -18.94
N GLY A 133 -6.22 -12.43 -19.03
CA GLY A 133 -6.08 -11.29 -18.13
C GLY A 133 -5.49 -11.64 -16.76
N GLU A 134 -5.05 -12.89 -16.56
CA GLU A 134 -4.42 -13.34 -15.32
C GLU A 134 -2.94 -12.96 -15.26
N VAL A 135 -2.38 -12.97 -14.04
CA VAL A 135 -0.98 -12.61 -13.79
C VAL A 135 -0.12 -13.85 -13.70
N TYR A 136 1.03 -13.81 -14.37
CA TYR A 136 2.01 -14.88 -14.40
C TYR A 136 3.43 -14.35 -14.17
N PRO A 137 4.35 -15.13 -13.58
CA PRO A 137 5.77 -14.79 -13.53
C PRO A 137 6.41 -14.83 -14.92
N ASP A 138 7.49 -14.07 -15.11
CA ASP A 138 8.16 -13.88 -16.40
C ASP A 138 8.73 -15.18 -17.00
N ASP A 139 9.04 -16.18 -16.18
CA ASP A 139 9.48 -17.50 -16.63
C ASP A 139 8.37 -18.33 -17.29
N GLN A 140 7.11 -17.91 -17.12
CA GLN A 140 5.94 -18.50 -17.78
C GLN A 140 5.52 -17.73 -19.04
N LEU A 141 6.30 -16.74 -19.48
CA LEU A 141 5.97 -15.89 -20.61
C LEU A 141 6.17 -16.61 -21.95
N ALA A 142 5.15 -16.55 -22.78
CA ALA A 142 5.17 -16.93 -24.19
C ALA A 142 4.76 -15.74 -25.06
N THR A 143 5.52 -15.44 -26.11
CA THR A 143 5.13 -14.45 -27.11
C THR A 143 4.71 -15.19 -28.36
N THR A 144 3.48 -14.97 -28.83
CA THR A 144 2.93 -15.61 -30.03
C THR A 144 3.40 -14.93 -31.31
N ASP A 145 3.21 -15.58 -32.46
CA ASP A 145 3.48 -15.03 -33.80
C ASP A 145 2.54 -13.85 -34.14
N THR A 146 1.42 -13.71 -33.45
CA THR A 146 0.52 -12.54 -33.53
C THR A 146 0.98 -11.37 -32.66
N GLY A 147 1.95 -11.59 -31.79
CA GLY A 147 2.52 -10.60 -30.88
C GLY A 147 1.85 -10.54 -29.51
N ASP A 148 0.93 -11.47 -29.22
CA ASP A 148 0.29 -11.56 -27.90
C ASP A 148 1.27 -12.09 -26.85
N THR A 149 1.19 -11.56 -25.65
CA THR A 149 1.89 -12.04 -24.46
C THR A 149 0.96 -12.92 -23.65
N VAL A 150 1.29 -14.20 -23.51
CA VAL A 150 0.44 -15.20 -22.86
C VAL A 150 1.27 -16.13 -21.97
N SER A 151 0.63 -16.95 -21.15
CA SER A 151 1.37 -18.00 -20.44
C SER A 151 1.77 -19.14 -21.39
N ILE A 152 2.88 -19.81 -21.05
CA ILE A 152 3.33 -21.01 -21.79
C ILE A 152 2.24 -22.08 -21.85
N GLN A 153 1.43 -22.20 -20.78
CA GLN A 153 0.36 -23.18 -20.72
C GLN A 153 -0.78 -22.82 -21.69
N GLU A 154 -1.22 -21.54 -21.70
CA GLU A 154 -2.25 -21.07 -22.65
C GLU A 154 -1.80 -21.29 -24.10
N ALA A 155 -0.55 -20.94 -24.44
CA ALA A 155 0.01 -21.14 -25.78
C ALA A 155 -0.05 -22.63 -26.19
N LYS A 156 0.29 -23.55 -25.28
CA LYS A 156 0.20 -25.00 -25.54
C LYS A 156 -1.24 -25.50 -25.70
N ASP A 157 -2.15 -25.03 -24.85
CA ASP A 157 -3.55 -25.42 -24.86
C ASP A 157 -4.27 -24.94 -26.12
N ASP A 158 -3.87 -23.79 -26.68
CA ASP A 158 -4.39 -23.26 -27.95
C ASP A 158 -3.58 -23.73 -29.18
N ASN A 159 -2.81 -24.82 -29.03
CA ASN A 159 -2.11 -25.52 -30.12
C ASN A 159 -0.97 -24.73 -30.77
N PHE A 160 -0.23 -23.94 -29.97
CA PHE A 160 1.02 -23.32 -30.42
C PHE A 160 2.23 -24.23 -30.14
N GLU A 161 3.29 -24.07 -30.93
CA GLU A 161 4.57 -24.73 -30.76
C GLU A 161 5.71 -23.71 -30.74
N TYR A 162 6.65 -23.91 -29.83
CA TYR A 162 7.78 -23.01 -29.65
C TYR A 162 8.83 -23.16 -30.76
N ASP A 163 9.15 -22.05 -31.42
CA ASP A 163 10.24 -21.93 -32.40
C ASP A 163 11.49 -21.37 -31.72
N GLU A 164 12.44 -22.24 -31.42
CA GLU A 164 13.72 -21.88 -30.79
C GLU A 164 14.55 -20.87 -31.62
N THR A 165 14.37 -20.84 -32.96
CA THR A 165 15.15 -20.00 -33.83
C THR A 165 14.75 -18.53 -33.72
N ASN A 166 13.45 -18.29 -33.64
CA ASN A 166 12.87 -16.95 -33.60
C ASN A 166 12.45 -16.54 -32.17
N ASN A 167 12.49 -17.46 -31.20
CA ASN A 167 12.05 -17.26 -29.82
C ASN A 167 10.59 -16.81 -29.72
N ILE A 168 9.71 -17.43 -30.52
CA ILE A 168 8.27 -17.16 -30.58
C ILE A 168 7.46 -18.47 -30.58
N TRP A 169 6.19 -18.36 -30.22
CA TRP A 169 5.23 -19.45 -30.32
C TRP A 169 4.37 -19.30 -31.59
N ASN A 170 4.42 -20.29 -32.48
CA ASN A 170 3.67 -20.31 -33.74
C ASN A 170 2.48 -21.25 -33.64
N LYS A 171 1.35 -20.82 -34.19
CA LYS A 171 0.16 -21.68 -34.27
C LYS A 171 0.44 -22.86 -35.20
N LYS A 172 0.17 -24.09 -34.74
CA LYS A 172 0.29 -25.28 -35.58
C LYS A 172 -0.75 -25.25 -36.70
N GLU A 173 -0.33 -25.57 -37.90
CA GLU A 173 -1.28 -25.80 -38.97
C GLU A 173 -2.12 -27.03 -38.65
N GLU A 174 -3.45 -26.92 -38.76
CA GLU A 174 -4.34 -28.08 -38.65
C GLU A 174 -4.05 -28.98 -39.85
N GLU A 175 -3.58 -30.20 -39.61
CA GLU A 175 -3.49 -31.21 -40.67
C GLU A 175 -4.91 -31.65 -41.02
N ASP A 176 -5.36 -31.31 -42.26
CA ASP A 176 -6.64 -31.72 -42.86
C ASP A 176 -6.73 -33.26 -43.09
#